data_a5c5831f2b8f36f836ac265bac10940e
#
_entry.id   a5c5831f2b8f36f836ac265bac10940e
#
_cell.length_a   1.000
_cell.length_b   1.000
_cell.length_c   1.000
_cell.angle_alpha   90.00
_cell.angle_beta   90.00
_cell.angle_gamma   90.00
#
_symmetry.space_group_name_H-M   'P 1'
#
loop_
_entity.id
_entity.type
_entity.pdbx_description
1 polymer ?
#
loop_
_entity_poly.entity_id
_entity_poly.type
_entity_poly.pdbx_seq_one_letter_code
_entity_poly.pdbx_strand_id
1 'polypeptide(L)'
;SHRVRSMTEQTSSIPDHKPRPWIDLLVSIVIPSLILMKLSGDDYLGSTWALLIGLAFPLGWGLFELIRYRKKNFIAVLGVISVGLTGGIGLMEIDARWLAIKEAAVPLVIGLAVLVSTRTKYPLVRTLLYNPAVLDVHKIQQSLKERNCEDEFESRLMKASYFFAGTFLFSAIMNYILARWIVTSPSGTQAFNEELGRMTLVSYPMIAIPSMVMMIAIFFYLWRSIRRLTGHTLDEVIAPGAGGQGKGDG
;
A
#
# COMPACT_ATOMS: atom_id res chain seq x y z
N SER A 1 28.88 -49.53 16.40
CA SER A 1 27.53 -48.98 16.60
C SER A 1 27.62 -47.52 17.01
N HIS A 2 27.63 -46.62 16.03
CA HIS A 2 27.49 -45.19 16.29
C HIS A 2 26.11 -44.76 15.88
N ARG A 3 25.26 -44.52 16.89
CA ARG A 3 24.02 -43.79 16.71
C ARG A 3 24.33 -42.31 16.45
N VAL A 4 24.28 -41.90 15.24
CA VAL A 4 24.22 -40.47 14.90
C VAL A 4 22.78 -40.01 15.17
N ARG A 5 22.64 -39.25 16.22
CA ARG A 5 21.41 -38.58 16.63
C ARG A 5 21.20 -37.42 15.64
N SER A 6 20.30 -37.59 14.73
CA SER A 6 19.85 -36.51 13.86
C SER A 6 19.14 -35.48 14.72
N MET A 7 19.80 -34.36 14.97
CA MET A 7 19.18 -33.14 15.42
C MET A 7 18.37 -32.59 14.23
N THR A 8 17.07 -32.88 14.20
CA THR A 8 16.14 -32.17 13.38
C THR A 8 16.11 -30.73 13.86
N GLU A 9 16.70 -29.85 13.08
CA GLU A 9 16.46 -28.42 13.18
C GLU A 9 14.95 -28.20 13.03
N GLN A 10 14.32 -27.88 14.14
CA GLN A 10 13.01 -27.25 14.11
C GLN A 10 13.23 -25.82 13.57
N THR A 11 13.20 -25.70 12.25
CA THR A 11 12.91 -24.42 11.64
C THR A 11 11.52 -24.02 12.12
N SER A 12 11.49 -23.09 13.06
CA SER A 12 10.26 -22.40 13.43
C SER A 12 9.75 -21.70 12.15
N SER A 13 8.82 -22.34 11.47
CA SER A 13 8.11 -21.75 10.34
C SER A 13 7.38 -20.52 10.87
N ILE A 14 7.92 -19.34 10.51
CA ILE A 14 7.16 -18.10 10.61
C ILE A 14 5.87 -18.33 9.84
N PRO A 15 4.70 -18.17 10.44
CA PRO A 15 3.46 -18.43 9.72
C PRO A 15 3.39 -17.54 8.50
N ASP A 16 3.26 -18.19 7.35
CA ASP A 16 3.20 -17.54 6.05
C ASP A 16 1.95 -16.64 6.04
N HIS A 17 2.16 -15.33 6.00
CA HIS A 17 1.07 -14.37 5.99
C HIS A 17 0.42 -14.40 4.61
N LYS A 18 -0.66 -15.16 4.49
CA LYS A 18 -1.54 -15.06 3.34
C LYS A 18 -2.32 -13.76 3.43
N PRO A 19 -2.15 -12.82 2.49
CA PRO A 19 -2.92 -11.59 2.49
C PRO A 19 -4.42 -11.92 2.40
N ARG A 20 -5.20 -11.44 3.36
CA ARG A 20 -6.65 -11.56 3.39
C ARG A 20 -7.26 -10.18 3.16
N PRO A 21 -7.37 -9.73 1.92
CA PRO A 21 -7.76 -8.35 1.61
C PRO A 21 -9.14 -7.99 2.15
N TRP A 22 -10.05 -8.95 2.25
CA TRP A 22 -11.38 -8.72 2.80
C TRP A 22 -11.38 -8.45 4.29
N ILE A 23 -10.55 -9.17 5.06
CA ILE A 23 -10.41 -8.95 6.50
C ILE A 23 -9.73 -7.62 6.77
N ASP A 24 -8.67 -7.30 6.02
CA ASP A 24 -7.97 -6.02 6.13
C ASP A 24 -8.91 -4.85 5.82
N LEU A 25 -9.73 -4.97 4.77
CA LEU A 25 -10.72 -3.97 4.41
C LEU A 25 -11.77 -3.78 5.51
N LEU A 26 -12.32 -4.86 6.04
CA LEU A 26 -13.33 -4.81 7.10
C LEU A 26 -12.77 -4.18 8.38
N VAL A 27 -11.65 -4.66 8.87
CA VAL A 27 -11.06 -4.24 10.16
C VAL A 27 -10.49 -2.82 10.09
N SER A 28 -9.90 -2.44 8.96
CA SER A 28 -9.20 -1.15 8.84
C SER A 28 -10.06 -0.03 8.28
N ILE A 29 -11.13 -0.33 7.58
CA ILE A 29 -11.94 0.68 6.87
C ILE A 29 -13.42 0.61 7.23
N VAL A 30 -14.07 -0.53 7.03
CA VAL A 30 -15.55 -0.61 7.15
C VAL A 30 -16.00 -0.52 8.59
N ILE A 31 -15.44 -1.33 9.48
CA ILE A 31 -15.81 -1.34 10.91
C ILE A 31 -15.51 0.02 11.56
N PRO A 32 -14.29 0.59 11.44
CA PRO A 32 -14.01 1.91 12.00
C PRO A 32 -14.93 3.01 11.47
N SER A 33 -15.20 3.02 10.18
CA SER A 33 -16.09 4.02 9.56
C SER A 33 -17.51 3.92 10.07
N LEU A 34 -18.05 2.71 10.21
CA LEU A 34 -19.38 2.50 10.76
C LEU A 34 -19.49 2.90 12.23
N ILE A 35 -18.46 2.61 13.02
CA ILE A 35 -18.41 3.04 14.45
C ILE A 35 -18.43 4.57 14.52
N LEU A 36 -17.61 5.25 13.72
CA LEU A 36 -17.57 6.71 13.68
C LEU A 36 -18.89 7.33 13.21
N MET A 37 -19.51 6.76 12.19
CA MET A 37 -20.73 7.29 11.60
C MET A 37 -21.97 7.00 12.43
N LYS A 38 -22.06 5.87 13.09
CA LYS A 38 -23.29 5.38 13.74
C LYS A 38 -23.27 5.42 15.25
N LEU A 39 -22.09 5.37 15.88
CA LEU A 39 -21.96 5.24 17.34
C LEU A 39 -21.35 6.48 18.02
N SER A 40 -21.17 7.58 17.29
CA SER A 40 -20.61 8.82 17.85
C SER A 40 -21.60 9.69 18.59
N GLY A 41 -22.91 9.36 18.53
CA GLY A 41 -23.95 10.11 19.23
C GLY A 41 -23.88 9.92 20.75
N ASP A 42 -24.40 10.91 21.49
CA ASP A 42 -24.44 10.87 22.96
C ASP A 42 -25.27 9.71 23.51
N ASP A 43 -26.29 9.24 22.77
CA ASP A 43 -27.13 8.08 23.11
C ASP A 43 -26.37 6.74 22.95
N TYR A 44 -25.20 6.76 22.33
CA TYR A 44 -24.33 5.59 22.10
C TYR A 44 -23.01 5.75 22.84
N LEU A 45 -21.89 5.73 22.11
CA LEU A 45 -20.56 5.82 22.72
C LEU A 45 -20.12 7.26 23.03
N GLY A 46 -20.73 8.26 22.39
CA GLY A 46 -20.22 9.62 22.40
C GLY A 46 -19.03 9.81 21.45
N SER A 47 -18.68 11.06 21.17
CA SER A 47 -17.64 11.39 20.21
C SER A 47 -16.24 10.87 20.59
N THR A 48 -15.84 11.03 21.84
CA THR A 48 -14.52 10.60 22.34
C THR A 48 -14.34 9.09 22.29
N TRP A 49 -15.29 8.33 22.85
CA TRP A 49 -15.20 6.88 22.87
C TRP A 49 -15.38 6.25 21.50
N ALA A 50 -16.24 6.81 20.66
CA ALA A 50 -16.39 6.33 19.28
C ALA A 50 -15.10 6.52 18.47
N LEU A 51 -14.42 7.64 18.66
CA LEU A 51 -13.13 7.89 18.02
C LEU A 51 -12.06 6.89 18.50
N LEU A 52 -11.94 6.71 19.81
CA LEU A 52 -10.98 5.78 20.40
C LEU A 52 -11.23 4.33 19.94
N ILE A 53 -12.45 3.86 20.03
CA ILE A 53 -12.82 2.48 19.67
C ILE A 53 -12.71 2.30 18.16
N GLY A 54 -13.20 3.24 17.36
CA GLY A 54 -13.13 3.18 15.91
C GLY A 54 -11.71 3.10 15.39
N LEU A 55 -10.81 3.93 15.90
CA LEU A 55 -9.40 3.94 15.48
C LEU A 55 -8.57 2.84 16.13
N ALA A 56 -9.05 2.22 17.22
CA ALA A 56 -8.38 1.08 17.85
C ALA A 56 -8.30 -0.13 16.92
N PHE A 57 -9.26 -0.34 16.01
CA PHE A 57 -9.26 -1.44 15.06
C PHE A 57 -8.10 -1.33 14.06
N PRO A 58 -7.96 -0.26 13.27
CA PRO A 58 -6.84 -0.15 12.35
C PRO A 58 -5.49 -0.01 13.05
N LEU A 59 -5.43 0.70 14.18
CA LEU A 59 -4.20 0.86 14.94
C LEU A 59 -3.74 -0.46 15.54
N GLY A 60 -4.65 -1.18 16.21
CA GLY A 60 -4.36 -2.49 16.81
C GLY A 60 -4.00 -3.53 15.76
N TRP A 61 -4.71 -3.56 14.64
CA TRP A 61 -4.42 -4.46 13.53
C TRP A 61 -3.06 -4.17 12.89
N GLY A 62 -2.76 -2.89 12.64
CA GLY A 62 -1.46 -2.47 12.10
C GLY A 62 -0.29 -2.81 13.03
N LEU A 63 -0.43 -2.54 14.33
CA LEU A 63 0.57 -2.90 15.34
C LEU A 63 0.73 -4.42 15.46
N PHE A 64 -0.37 -5.16 15.44
CA PHE A 64 -0.36 -6.62 15.46
C PHE A 64 0.41 -7.19 14.27
N GLU A 65 0.16 -6.70 13.07
CA GLU A 65 0.88 -7.13 11.87
C GLU A 65 2.37 -6.79 11.93
N LEU A 66 2.73 -5.59 12.41
CA LEU A 66 4.12 -5.19 12.57
C LEU A 66 4.90 -6.09 13.55
N ILE A 67 4.26 -6.47 14.65
CA ILE A 67 4.89 -7.30 15.71
C ILE A 67 4.89 -8.77 15.31
N ARG A 68 3.74 -9.31 14.89
CA ARG A 68 3.57 -10.74 14.63
C ARG A 68 4.31 -11.21 13.40
N TYR A 69 4.19 -10.47 12.31
CA TYR A 69 4.79 -10.83 11.02
C TYR A 69 6.11 -10.12 10.75
N ARG A 70 6.60 -9.33 11.71
CA ARG A 70 7.85 -8.55 11.59
C ARG A 70 7.94 -7.76 10.29
N LYS A 71 6.82 -7.23 9.85
CA LYS A 71 6.75 -6.35 8.67
C LYS A 71 7.35 -4.98 9.01
N LYS A 72 8.66 -4.92 9.08
CA LYS A 72 9.38 -3.66 9.25
C LYS A 72 9.51 -2.96 7.90
N ASN A 73 8.38 -2.56 7.30
CA ASN A 73 8.44 -1.76 6.10
C ASN A 73 7.99 -0.32 6.40
N PHE A 74 8.53 0.59 5.62
CA PHE A 74 8.27 2.02 5.74
C PHE A 74 6.76 2.35 5.64
N ILE A 75 6.04 1.71 4.73
CA ILE A 75 4.61 1.95 4.49
C ILE A 75 3.76 1.53 5.69
N ALA A 76 4.04 0.39 6.30
CA ALA A 76 3.30 -0.09 7.46
C ALA A 76 3.50 0.83 8.69
N VAL A 77 4.72 1.27 8.94
CA VAL A 77 5.04 2.23 10.01
C VAL A 77 4.34 3.55 9.74
N LEU A 78 4.38 4.05 8.51
CA LEU A 78 3.71 5.28 8.11
C LEU A 78 2.19 5.19 8.29
N GLY A 79 1.59 4.04 8.00
CA GLY A 79 0.16 3.79 8.23
C GLY A 79 -0.22 3.87 9.70
N VAL A 80 0.55 3.27 10.60
CA VAL A 80 0.32 3.32 12.05
C VAL A 80 0.45 4.75 12.57
N ILE A 81 1.47 5.48 12.15
CA ILE A 81 1.65 6.90 12.51
C ILE A 81 0.47 7.73 12.01
N SER A 82 0.02 7.50 10.78
CA SER A 82 -1.13 8.20 10.19
C SER A 82 -2.40 8.04 11.02
N VAL A 83 -2.73 6.83 11.43
CA VAL A 83 -3.91 6.56 12.29
C VAL A 83 -3.75 7.23 13.66
N GLY A 84 -2.56 7.17 14.25
CA GLY A 84 -2.25 7.84 15.51
C GLY A 84 -2.42 9.37 15.43
N LEU A 85 -2.01 9.98 14.33
CA LEU A 85 -2.19 11.41 14.08
C LEU A 85 -3.66 11.79 13.92
N THR A 86 -4.46 10.98 13.25
CA THR A 86 -5.91 11.18 13.15
C THR A 86 -6.56 11.16 14.54
N GLY A 87 -6.21 10.19 15.36
CA GLY A 87 -6.69 10.11 16.74
C GLY A 87 -6.26 11.33 17.57
N GLY A 88 -5.02 11.76 17.44
CA GLY A 88 -4.51 12.96 18.12
C GLY A 88 -5.25 14.23 17.72
N ILE A 89 -5.50 14.42 16.43
CA ILE A 89 -6.26 15.58 15.93
C ILE A 89 -7.67 15.62 16.53
N GLY A 90 -8.36 14.48 16.53
CA GLY A 90 -9.72 14.40 17.07
C GLY A 90 -9.77 14.57 18.59
N LEU A 91 -8.90 13.89 19.34
CA LEU A 91 -8.89 13.90 20.80
C LEU A 91 -8.40 15.24 21.38
N MET A 92 -7.44 15.89 20.74
CA MET A 92 -6.89 17.17 21.16
C MET A 92 -7.67 18.37 20.60
N GLU A 93 -8.75 18.11 19.85
CA GLU A 93 -9.59 19.13 19.22
C GLU A 93 -8.79 20.12 18.35
N ILE A 94 -7.81 19.59 17.61
CA ILE A 94 -6.99 20.38 16.69
C ILE A 94 -7.82 20.71 15.44
N ASP A 95 -7.58 21.86 14.83
CA ASP A 95 -8.28 22.33 13.64
C ASP A 95 -8.32 21.23 12.54
N ALA A 96 -9.50 21.00 11.97
CA ALA A 96 -9.73 19.97 10.96
C ALA A 96 -8.88 20.14 9.69
N ARG A 97 -8.38 21.34 9.39
CA ARG A 97 -7.46 21.55 8.25
C ARG A 97 -6.17 20.71 8.37
N TRP A 98 -5.72 20.43 9.59
CA TRP A 98 -4.55 19.59 9.82
C TRP A 98 -4.80 18.13 9.44
N LEU A 99 -6.05 17.68 9.53
CA LEU A 99 -6.44 16.38 8.98
C LEU A 99 -6.22 16.33 7.47
N ALA A 100 -6.64 17.37 6.75
CA ALA A 100 -6.44 17.44 5.30
C ALA A 100 -4.94 17.47 4.93
N ILE A 101 -4.14 18.22 5.67
CA ILE A 101 -2.68 18.26 5.49
C ILE A 101 -2.07 16.88 5.76
N LYS A 102 -2.46 16.21 6.83
CA LYS A 102 -2.00 14.87 7.18
C LYS A 102 -2.37 13.86 6.09
N GLU A 103 -3.62 13.88 5.61
CA GLU A 103 -4.08 12.97 4.57
C GLU A 103 -3.31 13.15 3.25
N ALA A 104 -2.96 14.36 2.90
CA ALA A 104 -2.14 14.66 1.73
C ALA A 104 -0.65 14.31 1.95
N ALA A 105 -0.15 14.52 3.16
CA ALA A 105 1.27 14.33 3.48
C ALA A 105 1.70 12.86 3.34
N VAL A 106 0.85 11.90 3.69
CA VAL A 106 1.19 10.48 3.65
C VAL A 106 1.54 10.01 2.23
N PRO A 107 0.68 10.15 1.22
CA PRO A 107 1.04 9.78 -0.15
C PRO A 107 2.15 10.65 -0.72
N LEU A 108 2.22 11.93 -0.35
CA LEU A 108 3.29 12.82 -0.81
C LEU A 108 4.67 12.35 -0.33
N VAL A 109 4.79 11.93 0.92
CA VAL A 109 6.04 11.37 1.48
C VAL A 109 6.44 10.10 0.73
N ILE A 110 5.49 9.22 0.45
CA ILE A 110 5.74 8.01 -0.32
C ILE A 110 6.21 8.35 -1.75
N GLY A 111 5.55 9.28 -2.41
CA GLY A 111 5.92 9.74 -3.74
C GLY A 111 7.31 10.36 -3.80
N LEU A 112 7.67 11.18 -2.80
CA LEU A 112 9.01 11.74 -2.66
C LEU A 112 10.06 10.65 -2.41
N ALA A 113 9.74 9.64 -1.60
CA ALA A 113 10.62 8.50 -1.38
C ALA A 113 10.89 7.74 -2.68
N VAL A 114 9.87 7.55 -3.52
CA VAL A 114 10.03 6.94 -4.85
C VAL A 114 10.96 7.78 -5.73
N LEU A 115 10.76 9.09 -5.79
CA LEU A 115 11.61 9.99 -6.59
C LEU A 115 13.07 10.01 -6.10
N VAL A 116 13.28 10.11 -4.80
CA VAL A 116 14.63 10.10 -4.21
C VAL A 116 15.32 8.76 -4.46
N SER A 117 14.59 7.65 -4.38
CA SER A 117 15.14 6.31 -4.63
C SER A 117 15.68 6.14 -6.04
N THR A 118 15.18 6.88 -7.02
CA THR A 118 15.68 6.81 -8.41
C THR A 118 17.14 7.25 -8.56
N ARG A 119 17.63 8.05 -7.62
CA ARG A 119 19.02 8.52 -7.58
C ARG A 119 19.92 7.66 -6.69
N THR A 120 19.40 6.58 -6.13
CA THR A 120 20.13 5.63 -5.29
C THR A 120 20.43 4.35 -6.06
N LYS A 121 21.23 3.45 -5.46
CA LYS A 121 21.50 2.12 -6.00
C LYS A 121 20.25 1.22 -6.06
N TYR A 122 19.23 1.52 -5.27
CA TYR A 122 18.03 0.69 -5.10
C TYR A 122 16.76 1.49 -5.38
N PRO A 123 16.43 1.80 -6.66
CA PRO A 123 15.15 2.42 -6.98
C PRO A 123 13.98 1.57 -6.52
N LEU A 124 13.01 2.18 -5.83
CA LEU A 124 11.83 1.46 -5.33
C LEU A 124 11.00 0.84 -6.45
N VAL A 125 10.95 1.47 -7.61
CA VAL A 125 10.26 0.92 -8.78
C VAL A 125 10.84 -0.42 -9.21
N ARG A 126 12.14 -0.62 -9.10
CA ARG A 126 12.79 -1.87 -9.42
C ARG A 126 12.34 -2.98 -8.45
N THR A 127 12.19 -2.66 -7.18
CA THR A 127 11.71 -3.61 -6.18
C THR A 127 10.23 -3.93 -6.34
N LEU A 128 9.40 -2.95 -6.68
CA LEU A 128 7.95 -3.08 -6.72
C LEU A 128 7.43 -3.54 -8.09
N LEU A 129 7.95 -2.98 -9.17
CA LEU A 129 7.45 -3.24 -10.53
C LEU A 129 8.29 -4.27 -11.28
N TYR A 130 9.60 -4.21 -11.13
CA TYR A 130 10.55 -5.13 -11.75
C TYR A 130 11.01 -6.17 -10.71
N ASN A 131 10.05 -6.97 -10.26
CA ASN A 131 10.20 -7.85 -9.11
C ASN A 131 10.52 -9.28 -9.56
N PRO A 132 11.62 -9.89 -9.05
CA PRO A 132 11.98 -11.28 -9.37
C PRO A 132 10.91 -12.32 -9.00
N ALA A 133 10.03 -12.00 -8.03
CA ALA A 133 8.94 -12.89 -7.65
C ALA A 133 7.84 -12.99 -8.74
N VAL A 134 7.71 -11.99 -9.59
CA VAL A 134 6.68 -11.89 -10.64
C VAL A 134 7.27 -12.10 -12.03
N LEU A 135 8.44 -11.53 -12.29
CA LEU A 135 9.12 -11.56 -13.58
C LEU A 135 10.41 -12.37 -13.52
N ASP A 136 10.73 -13.07 -14.60
CA ASP A 136 12.04 -13.71 -14.76
C ASP A 136 13.09 -12.66 -15.12
N VAL A 137 13.56 -11.96 -14.11
CA VAL A 137 14.51 -10.85 -14.23
C VAL A 137 15.81 -11.29 -14.91
N HIS A 138 16.29 -12.48 -14.56
CA HIS A 138 17.53 -13.03 -15.14
C HIS A 138 17.41 -13.20 -16.67
N LYS A 139 16.33 -13.79 -17.13
CA LYS A 139 16.04 -13.99 -18.55
C LYS A 139 15.90 -12.66 -19.28
N ILE A 140 15.22 -11.69 -18.69
CA ILE A 140 15.05 -10.34 -19.23
C ILE A 140 16.40 -9.65 -19.35
N GLN A 141 17.22 -9.64 -18.30
CA GLN A 141 18.54 -9.01 -18.30
C GLN A 141 19.49 -9.65 -19.32
N GLN A 142 19.48 -10.97 -19.44
CA GLN A 142 20.28 -11.67 -20.44
C GLN A 142 19.89 -11.26 -21.86
N SER A 143 18.60 -11.18 -22.17
CA SER A 143 18.11 -10.76 -23.49
C SER A 143 18.43 -9.30 -23.78
N LEU A 144 18.34 -8.42 -22.80
CA LEU A 144 18.72 -7.01 -22.93
C LEU A 144 20.21 -6.86 -23.24
N LYS A 145 21.05 -7.64 -22.56
CA LYS A 145 22.49 -7.65 -22.77
C LYS A 145 22.85 -8.16 -24.16
N GLU A 146 22.26 -9.25 -24.62
CA GLU A 146 22.47 -9.82 -25.95
C GLU A 146 22.08 -8.84 -27.06
N ARG A 147 21.03 -8.04 -26.84
CA ARG A 147 20.54 -7.05 -27.81
C ARG A 147 21.13 -5.65 -27.64
N ASN A 148 21.98 -5.48 -26.63
CA ASN A 148 22.61 -4.20 -26.30
C ASN A 148 21.60 -3.07 -26.04
N CYS A 149 20.49 -3.41 -25.33
CA CYS A 149 19.39 -2.50 -25.01
C CYS A 149 19.30 -2.15 -23.52
N GLU A 150 20.33 -2.43 -22.74
CA GLU A 150 20.29 -2.23 -21.27
C GLU A 150 20.02 -0.76 -20.90
N ASP A 151 20.69 0.18 -21.58
CA ASP A 151 20.55 1.61 -21.31
C ASP A 151 19.15 2.12 -21.67
N GLU A 152 18.58 1.65 -22.75
CA GLU A 152 17.22 2.02 -23.15
C GLU A 152 16.19 1.48 -22.17
N PHE A 153 16.36 0.25 -21.69
CA PHE A 153 15.51 -0.33 -20.67
C PHE A 153 15.58 0.45 -19.35
N GLU A 154 16.77 0.81 -18.89
CA GLU A 154 16.97 1.63 -17.70
C GLU A 154 16.29 3.01 -17.84
N SER A 155 16.34 3.62 -19.01
CA SER A 155 15.63 4.86 -19.29
C SER A 155 14.11 4.70 -19.18
N ARG A 156 13.56 3.60 -19.68
CA ARG A 156 12.13 3.31 -19.59
C ARG A 156 11.69 2.96 -18.16
N LEU A 157 12.55 2.26 -17.43
CA LEU A 157 12.32 1.99 -16.02
C LEU A 157 12.31 3.29 -15.20
N MET A 158 13.17 4.24 -15.54
CA MET A 158 13.17 5.58 -14.92
C MET A 158 11.88 6.34 -15.21
N LYS A 159 11.36 6.31 -16.43
CA LYS A 159 10.07 6.91 -16.79
C LYS A 159 8.93 6.26 -16.01
N ALA A 160 8.94 4.93 -15.87
CA ALA A 160 7.97 4.22 -15.04
C ALA A 160 8.03 4.68 -13.58
N SER A 161 9.21 4.98 -13.04
CA SER A 161 9.40 5.53 -11.71
C SER A 161 8.75 6.91 -11.56
N TYR A 162 8.88 7.78 -12.54
CA TYR A 162 8.24 9.10 -12.53
C TYR A 162 6.73 8.99 -12.61
N PHE A 163 6.19 8.12 -13.44
CA PHE A 163 4.75 7.85 -13.48
C PHE A 163 4.22 7.28 -12.16
N PHE A 164 4.99 6.39 -11.54
CA PHE A 164 4.66 5.81 -10.25
C PHE A 164 4.61 6.88 -9.15
N ALA A 165 5.61 7.76 -9.10
CA ALA A 165 5.60 8.91 -8.20
C ALA A 165 4.42 9.86 -8.48
N GLY A 166 4.05 10.03 -9.74
CA GLY A 166 2.88 10.81 -10.17
C GLY A 166 1.55 10.27 -9.64
N THR A 167 1.42 8.95 -9.47
CA THR A 167 0.22 8.36 -8.86
C THR A 167 0.07 8.76 -7.39
N PHE A 168 1.17 8.87 -6.67
CA PHE A 168 1.17 9.35 -5.28
C PHE A 168 0.86 10.85 -5.18
N LEU A 169 1.33 11.65 -6.14
CA LEU A 169 0.96 13.07 -6.21
C LEU A 169 -0.55 13.23 -6.45
N PHE A 170 -1.13 12.47 -7.36
CA PHE A 170 -2.57 12.41 -7.57
C PHE A 170 -3.30 12.03 -6.28
N SER A 171 -2.85 10.97 -5.61
CA SER A 171 -3.41 10.52 -4.34
C SER A 171 -3.34 11.63 -3.27
N ALA A 172 -2.22 12.34 -3.17
CA ALA A 172 -2.06 13.46 -2.23
C ALA A 172 -3.07 14.59 -2.49
N ILE A 173 -3.23 14.99 -3.74
CA ILE A 173 -4.18 16.04 -4.13
C ILE A 173 -5.62 15.60 -3.84
N MET A 174 -5.99 14.39 -4.19
CA MET A 174 -7.33 13.86 -3.96
C MET A 174 -7.64 13.71 -2.47
N ASN A 175 -6.68 13.23 -1.67
CA ASN A 175 -6.84 13.14 -0.22
C ASN A 175 -7.08 14.51 0.41
N TYR A 176 -6.32 15.52 -0.02
CA TYR A 176 -6.51 16.88 0.46
C TYR A 176 -7.89 17.44 0.11
N ILE A 177 -8.29 17.32 -1.14
CA ILE A 177 -9.60 17.82 -1.63
C ILE A 177 -10.73 17.11 -0.88
N LEU A 178 -10.72 15.80 -0.79
CA LEU A 178 -11.76 15.04 -0.11
C LEU A 178 -11.85 15.37 1.37
N ALA A 179 -10.71 15.49 2.05
CA ALA A 179 -10.68 15.86 3.46
C ALA A 179 -11.25 17.27 3.69
N ARG A 180 -10.85 18.24 2.88
CA ARG A 180 -11.37 19.61 3.00
C ARG A 180 -12.85 19.73 2.65
N TRP A 181 -13.30 18.90 1.74
CA TRP A 181 -14.69 18.94 1.25
C TRP A 181 -15.66 18.22 2.19
N ILE A 182 -15.27 17.07 2.70
CA ILE A 182 -16.14 16.21 3.51
C ILE A 182 -16.08 16.58 4.98
N VAL A 183 -14.87 16.83 5.52
CA VAL A 183 -14.68 17.14 6.93
C VAL A 183 -14.65 18.64 7.15
N THR A 184 -15.82 19.20 7.48
CA THR A 184 -16.02 20.64 7.67
C THR A 184 -16.34 21.04 9.12
N SER A 185 -16.71 20.07 9.96
CA SER A 185 -17.08 20.29 11.35
C SER A 185 -15.87 20.38 12.27
N PRO A 186 -15.99 21.05 13.44
CA PRO A 186 -14.91 21.10 14.41
C PRO A 186 -14.54 19.72 14.96
N SER A 187 -13.23 19.49 15.15
CA SER A 187 -12.71 18.28 15.77
C SER A 187 -13.30 18.07 17.17
N GLY A 188 -13.48 16.82 17.56
CA GLY A 188 -14.03 16.44 18.87
C GLY A 188 -15.55 16.44 18.92
N THR A 189 -16.26 16.75 17.83
CA THR A 189 -17.70 16.71 17.74
C THR A 189 -18.19 15.41 17.10
N GLN A 190 -19.46 15.07 17.34
CA GLN A 190 -20.14 13.97 16.65
C GLN A 190 -20.10 14.14 15.13
N ALA A 191 -20.39 15.36 14.64
CA ALA A 191 -20.38 15.67 13.23
C ALA A 191 -19.01 15.44 12.59
N PHE A 192 -17.92 15.82 13.25
CA PHE A 192 -16.57 15.54 12.81
C PHE A 192 -16.32 14.02 12.64
N ASN A 193 -16.72 13.22 13.62
CA ASN A 193 -16.56 11.77 13.56
C ASN A 193 -17.35 11.13 12.41
N GLU A 194 -18.59 11.57 12.22
CA GLU A 194 -19.46 11.11 11.12
C GLU A 194 -18.85 11.46 9.75
N GLU A 195 -18.31 12.67 9.63
CA GLU A 195 -17.65 13.13 8.41
C GLU A 195 -16.32 12.39 8.19
N LEU A 196 -15.55 12.12 9.26
CA LEU A 196 -14.31 11.35 9.19
C LEU A 196 -14.58 9.92 8.68
N GLY A 197 -15.61 9.27 9.19
CA GLY A 197 -16.03 7.95 8.73
C GLY A 197 -16.48 7.96 7.28
N ARG A 198 -17.27 8.96 6.88
CA ARG A 198 -17.70 9.13 5.50
C ARG A 198 -16.54 9.40 4.55
N MET A 199 -15.60 10.26 4.94
CA MET A 199 -14.38 10.54 4.19
C MET A 199 -13.61 9.25 3.93
N THR A 200 -13.43 8.42 4.95
CA THR A 200 -12.71 7.15 4.83
C THR A 200 -13.38 6.20 3.83
N LEU A 201 -14.71 6.06 3.91
CA LEU A 201 -15.46 5.21 2.98
C LEU A 201 -15.45 5.74 1.55
N VAL A 202 -15.59 7.05 1.36
CA VAL A 202 -15.59 7.68 0.03
C VAL A 202 -14.20 7.71 -0.58
N SER A 203 -13.18 7.97 0.21
CA SER A 203 -11.79 8.03 -0.26
C SER A 203 -11.32 6.71 -0.83
N TYR A 204 -11.75 5.58 -0.27
CA TYR A 204 -11.32 4.28 -0.74
C TYR A 204 -11.62 4.05 -2.23
N PRO A 205 -12.88 4.13 -2.72
CA PRO A 205 -13.14 3.99 -4.15
C PRO A 205 -12.64 5.16 -4.99
N MET A 206 -12.76 6.39 -4.49
CA MET A 206 -12.39 7.61 -5.24
C MET A 206 -10.90 7.74 -5.51
N ILE A 207 -10.06 7.16 -4.68
CA ILE A 207 -8.60 7.19 -4.82
C ILE A 207 -8.07 5.84 -5.30
N ALA A 208 -8.56 4.72 -4.74
CA ALA A 208 -8.06 3.40 -5.06
C ALA A 208 -8.35 3.00 -6.51
N ILE A 209 -9.55 3.27 -7.02
CA ILE A 209 -9.91 2.89 -8.40
C ILE A 209 -9.08 3.65 -9.44
N PRO A 210 -8.98 4.99 -9.42
CA PRO A 210 -8.11 5.69 -10.35
C PRO A 210 -6.63 5.31 -10.19
N SER A 211 -6.16 5.11 -8.97
CA SER A 211 -4.78 4.68 -8.70
C SER A 211 -4.50 3.30 -9.28
N MET A 212 -5.45 2.39 -9.16
CA MET A 212 -5.36 1.04 -9.73
C MET A 212 -5.28 1.09 -11.27
N VAL A 213 -6.10 1.93 -11.90
CA VAL A 213 -6.05 2.15 -13.35
C VAL A 213 -4.68 2.70 -13.78
N MET A 214 -4.15 3.68 -13.06
CA MET A 214 -2.83 4.23 -13.33
C MET A 214 -1.73 3.17 -13.14
N MET A 215 -1.81 2.34 -12.12
CA MET A 215 -0.86 1.24 -11.89
C MET A 215 -0.90 0.20 -13.02
N ILE A 216 -2.08 -0.16 -13.49
CA ILE A 216 -2.23 -1.07 -14.63
C ILE A 216 -1.59 -0.46 -15.87
N ALA A 217 -1.78 0.84 -16.10
CA ALA A 217 -1.16 1.54 -17.22
C ALA A 217 0.38 1.53 -17.11
N ILE A 218 0.94 1.70 -15.91
CA ILE A 218 2.40 1.63 -15.67
C ILE A 218 2.93 0.21 -15.93
N PHE A 219 2.25 -0.82 -15.42
CA PHE A 219 2.61 -2.21 -15.70
C PHE A 219 2.54 -2.54 -17.18
N PHE A 220 1.51 -2.05 -17.88
CA PHE A 220 1.38 -2.24 -19.33
C PHE A 220 2.52 -1.55 -20.09
N TYR A 221 2.88 -0.34 -19.68
CA TYR A 221 4.02 0.39 -20.26
C TYR A 221 5.33 -0.38 -20.05
N LEU A 222 5.58 -0.88 -18.86
CA LEU A 222 6.78 -1.64 -18.52
C LEU A 222 6.81 -2.97 -19.29
N TRP A 223 5.70 -3.69 -19.33
CA TRP A 223 5.60 -4.94 -20.09
C TRP A 223 5.81 -4.72 -21.58
N ARG A 224 5.18 -3.70 -22.16
CA ARG A 224 5.39 -3.35 -23.58
C ARG A 224 6.85 -2.99 -23.87
N SER A 225 7.51 -2.32 -22.96
CA SER A 225 8.94 -2.01 -23.05
C SER A 225 9.79 -3.28 -23.03
N ILE A 226 9.51 -4.20 -22.13
CA ILE A 226 10.19 -5.50 -22.06
C ILE A 226 9.99 -6.28 -23.38
N ARG A 227 8.76 -6.39 -23.84
CA ARG A 227 8.45 -7.07 -25.09
C ARG A 227 9.18 -6.47 -26.30
N ARG A 228 9.19 -5.15 -26.38
CA ARG A 228 9.81 -4.44 -27.51
C ARG A 228 11.34 -4.58 -27.51
N LEU A 229 11.96 -4.55 -26.34
CA LEU A 229 13.40 -4.59 -26.19
C LEU A 229 13.97 -6.01 -26.16
N THR A 230 13.24 -6.98 -25.62
CA THR A 230 13.69 -8.37 -25.49
C THR A 230 13.12 -9.30 -26.55
N GLY A 231 12.00 -8.95 -27.19
CA GLY A 231 11.27 -9.80 -28.12
C GLY A 231 10.50 -10.94 -27.45
N HIS A 232 10.54 -11.04 -26.11
CA HIS A 232 9.79 -12.06 -25.37
C HIS A 232 8.35 -11.64 -25.16
N THR A 233 7.43 -12.62 -25.19
CA THR A 233 6.03 -12.44 -24.77
C THR A 233 5.93 -12.45 -23.25
N LEU A 234 4.78 -12.02 -22.71
CA LEU A 234 4.54 -12.01 -21.26
C LEU A 234 4.72 -13.40 -20.66
N ASP A 235 4.20 -14.45 -21.32
CA ASP A 235 4.30 -15.85 -20.85
C ASP A 235 5.74 -16.32 -20.70
N GLU A 236 6.64 -15.83 -21.57
CA GLU A 236 8.05 -16.18 -21.55
C GLU A 236 8.84 -15.49 -20.42
N VAL A 237 8.36 -14.35 -19.93
CA VAL A 237 9.05 -13.52 -18.92
C VAL A 237 8.40 -13.58 -17.54
N ILE A 238 7.31 -14.30 -17.37
CA ILE A 238 6.72 -14.56 -16.05
C ILE A 238 7.65 -15.51 -15.27
N ALA A 239 7.89 -15.21 -14.02
CA ALA A 239 8.74 -16.03 -13.16
C ALA A 239 8.18 -17.46 -13.00
N PRO A 240 9.06 -18.49 -13.00
CA PRO A 240 8.66 -19.86 -12.71
C PRO A 240 7.95 -19.95 -11.35
N GLY A 241 6.71 -20.38 -11.31
CA GLY A 241 5.87 -20.47 -10.11
C GLY A 241 4.81 -19.37 -9.98
N ALA A 242 4.92 -18.24 -10.67
CA ALA A 242 3.87 -17.22 -10.70
C ALA A 242 2.72 -17.56 -11.66
N GLY A 243 2.96 -18.44 -12.65
CA GLY A 243 1.96 -18.90 -13.63
C GLY A 243 1.47 -20.34 -13.44
N GLY A 244 1.86 -20.99 -12.37
CA GLY A 244 1.63 -22.43 -12.17
C GLY A 244 0.42 -22.79 -11.34
N GLN A 245 -0.77 -22.60 -11.88
CA GLN A 245 -1.92 -23.47 -11.57
C GLN A 245 -2.90 -23.40 -12.74
N GLY A 246 -2.61 -24.10 -13.81
CA GLY A 246 -3.50 -24.15 -14.95
C GLY A 246 -3.11 -25.11 -16.06
N LYS A 247 -2.40 -26.19 -15.74
CA LYS A 247 -2.39 -27.40 -16.58
C LYS A 247 -2.45 -28.62 -15.67
N GLY A 248 -3.65 -28.89 -15.22
CA GLY A 248 -4.03 -30.23 -14.77
C GLY A 248 -4.09 -31.15 -15.97
N ASP A 249 -3.53 -32.28 -15.79
CA ASP A 249 -3.51 -33.42 -16.71
C ASP A 249 -4.91 -33.77 -17.22
N GLY A 250 -5.04 -33.92 -18.52
CA GLY A 250 -6.11 -34.59 -19.20
C GLY A 250 -5.50 -35.64 -20.09
#